data_7bb79d5fcebbfe4a4eef4af3ac2ff12b
#
_entry.id   7bb79d5fcebbfe4a4eef4af3ac2ff12b
#
_cell.length_a   1.000
_cell.length_b   1.000
_cell.length_c   1.000
_cell.angle_alpha   90.00
_cell.angle_beta   90.00
_cell.angle_gamma   90.00
#
_symmetry.space_group_name_H-M   'P 1'
#
loop_
_entity.id
_entity.type
_entity.pdbx_description
1 polymer ?
#
loop_
_entity_poly.entity_id
_entity_poly.type
_entity_poly.pdbx_seq_one_letter_code
_entity_poly.pdbx_strand_id
1 'polypeptide(L)'
;MNPLLHSTPIIIYKGSGMVKAGFAGEQVPKSYFPNYIGRPKHVRVMAGALEGDIFIGPKAQEHRGLLNIRYPMEHGIVTDWNDMERIWQYVYSKNELQTFPEEHPVLLTEAPLNPRRNRERAAEIFFETFNVPAFFVSIQAVLSLYSAGKITGLVLDAGDGVTHAVPIYEGFSLPHSIIRTDIAGRDVTKYLQLLLRKEGFNFKTSAEKEIVKTIKEKACYLSQNPSKEEGLENEKKLYSLPDGNSIEIGLAKFRAPEVLFQPDLIGEECLGVHEVVTNSIQKCDMDLRRTLYQNILLAGGSTLFKGFGDRLLSDIKRQAPKDVKIRMLAAQERLYSTWIGGSILASLDTFKKMWVGKREYEEDKHRAVHRKML
;
A
#
# COMPACT_ATOMS: atom_id res chain seq x y z
N MET A 1 13.34 32.01 -11.73
CA MET A 1 12.75 31.04 -10.79
C MET A 1 11.25 31.03 -11.01
N ASN A 2 10.66 29.88 -11.20
CA ASN A 2 9.21 29.76 -11.44
C ASN A 2 8.48 29.99 -10.10
N PRO A 3 7.63 31.03 -9.95
CA PRO A 3 6.96 31.34 -8.68
C PRO A 3 6.06 30.19 -8.17
N LEU A 4 5.61 29.30 -9.03
CA LEU A 4 4.79 28.13 -8.71
C LEU A 4 5.54 27.03 -7.91
N LEU A 5 6.87 27.05 -7.86
CA LEU A 5 7.66 26.17 -6.99
C LEU A 5 7.65 26.60 -5.51
N HIS A 6 7.02 27.72 -5.18
CA HIS A 6 6.81 28.16 -3.78
C HIS A 6 5.49 27.68 -3.18
N SER A 7 4.58 27.11 -4.01
CA SER A 7 3.35 26.51 -3.51
C SER A 7 3.65 25.20 -2.76
N THR A 8 2.87 24.92 -1.71
CA THR A 8 3.01 23.70 -0.91
C THR A 8 2.80 22.46 -1.79
N PRO A 9 3.75 21.52 -1.86
CA PRO A 9 3.59 20.31 -2.66
C PRO A 9 2.45 19.43 -2.14
N ILE A 10 1.82 18.68 -3.05
CA ILE A 10 0.86 17.64 -2.73
C ILE A 10 1.56 16.29 -2.79
N ILE A 11 1.37 15.47 -1.76
CA ILE A 11 1.82 14.08 -1.71
C ILE A 11 0.64 13.17 -2.01
N ILE A 12 0.79 12.31 -3.03
CA ILE A 12 -0.20 11.30 -3.40
C ILE A 12 0.45 9.91 -3.23
N TYR A 13 0.03 9.21 -2.18
CA TYR A 13 0.33 7.80 -2.03
C TYR A 13 -0.69 6.98 -2.81
N LYS A 14 -0.21 6.19 -3.77
CA LYS A 14 -1.03 5.22 -4.50
C LYS A 14 -0.73 3.81 -4.02
N GLY A 15 -1.60 3.26 -3.22
CA GLY A 15 -1.59 1.83 -2.87
C GLY A 15 -2.63 1.05 -3.66
N SER A 16 -2.46 -0.27 -3.81
CA SER A 16 -3.46 -1.10 -4.50
C SER A 16 -4.83 -1.08 -3.83
N GLY A 17 -4.88 -0.90 -2.51
CA GLY A 17 -6.12 -0.89 -1.74
C GLY A 17 -6.63 0.50 -1.36
N MET A 18 -5.74 1.46 -1.11
CA MET A 18 -6.08 2.78 -0.57
C MET A 18 -5.24 3.88 -1.23
N VAL A 19 -5.85 5.05 -1.40
CA VAL A 19 -5.18 6.30 -1.76
C VAL A 19 -5.09 7.19 -0.53
N LYS A 20 -3.96 7.88 -0.35
CA LYS A 20 -3.74 8.87 0.69
C LYS A 20 -3.17 10.12 0.05
N ALA A 21 -3.75 11.27 0.32
CA ALA A 21 -3.27 12.52 -0.25
C ALA A 21 -3.36 13.67 0.77
N GLY A 22 -2.50 14.65 0.61
CA GLY A 22 -2.45 15.83 1.47
C GLY A 22 -1.27 16.72 1.13
N PHE A 23 -1.13 17.81 1.86
CA PHE A 23 -0.09 18.80 1.63
C PHE A 23 1.20 18.47 2.40
N ALA A 24 2.34 18.85 1.82
CA ALA A 24 3.63 18.71 2.48
C ALA A 24 3.67 19.52 3.78
N GLY A 25 4.33 18.97 4.80
CA GLY A 25 4.40 19.58 6.15
C GLY A 25 3.28 19.16 7.09
N GLU A 26 2.22 18.53 6.61
CA GLU A 26 1.18 17.96 7.46
C GLU A 26 1.63 16.62 8.05
N GLN A 27 1.12 16.30 9.26
CA GLN A 27 1.47 15.07 9.99
C GLN A 27 0.65 13.86 9.56
N VAL A 28 -0.54 14.07 9.00
CA VAL A 28 -1.46 13.04 8.53
C VAL A 28 -2.05 13.43 7.17
N PRO A 29 -2.36 12.47 6.30
CA PRO A 29 -3.01 12.78 5.03
C PRO A 29 -4.41 13.32 5.27
N LYS A 30 -4.77 14.41 4.57
CA LYS A 30 -6.11 14.99 4.61
C LYS A 30 -7.14 14.09 3.92
N SER A 31 -6.72 13.39 2.89
CA SER A 31 -7.55 12.52 2.05
C SER A 31 -7.13 11.05 2.25
N TYR A 32 -8.10 10.19 2.57
CA TYR A 32 -7.90 8.75 2.77
C TYR A 32 -9.14 7.98 2.32
N PHE A 33 -9.04 7.29 1.18
CA PHE A 33 -10.17 6.55 0.61
C PHE A 33 -9.72 5.32 -0.18
N PRO A 34 -10.63 4.34 -0.41
CA PRO A 34 -10.30 3.13 -1.18
C PRO A 34 -9.94 3.44 -2.63
N ASN A 35 -8.91 2.75 -3.14
CA ASN A 35 -8.47 2.86 -4.53
C ASN A 35 -9.31 1.96 -5.45
N TYR A 36 -10.61 2.26 -5.53
CA TYR A 36 -11.52 1.58 -6.45
C TYR A 36 -12.58 2.53 -7.00
N ILE A 37 -13.19 2.12 -8.09
CA ILE A 37 -14.32 2.80 -8.72
C ILE A 37 -15.56 1.91 -8.67
N GLY A 38 -16.67 2.48 -8.26
CA GLY A 38 -18.00 1.86 -8.32
C GLY A 38 -18.79 2.32 -9.54
N ARG A 39 -19.34 1.36 -10.29
CA ARG A 39 -20.29 1.62 -11.38
C ARG A 39 -21.60 0.93 -11.09
N PRO A 40 -22.78 1.55 -11.39
CA PRO A 40 -24.09 0.94 -11.15
C PRO A 40 -24.19 -0.44 -11.82
N LYS A 41 -24.69 -1.44 -11.09
CA LYS A 41 -24.92 -2.79 -11.63
C LYS A 41 -26.03 -2.79 -12.69
N HIS A 42 -27.07 -1.95 -12.51
CA HIS A 42 -28.25 -1.88 -13.36
C HIS A 42 -28.62 -0.42 -13.62
N VAL A 43 -28.13 0.15 -14.70
CA VAL A 43 -28.29 1.58 -15.03
C VAL A 43 -29.77 1.98 -15.15
N ARG A 44 -30.64 1.12 -15.72
CA ARG A 44 -32.07 1.44 -15.95
C ARG A 44 -32.94 1.42 -14.67
N VAL A 45 -32.58 0.65 -13.68
CA VAL A 45 -33.38 0.47 -12.46
C VAL A 45 -33.02 1.51 -11.39
N MET A 46 -31.87 2.15 -11.54
CA MET A 46 -31.30 3.06 -10.55
C MET A 46 -31.43 4.54 -10.93
N ALA A 47 -32.07 4.82 -12.07
CA ALA A 47 -32.40 6.18 -12.48
C ALA A 47 -33.34 6.83 -11.42
N GLY A 48 -32.81 7.79 -10.68
CA GLY A 48 -33.50 8.46 -9.58
C GLY A 48 -33.00 8.10 -8.17
N ALA A 49 -32.34 6.94 -7.97
CA ALA A 49 -31.75 6.56 -6.68
C ALA A 49 -30.25 6.94 -6.58
N LEU A 50 -29.56 6.99 -7.73
CA LEU A 50 -28.14 7.34 -7.81
C LEU A 50 -27.95 8.27 -9.02
N GLU A 51 -27.54 9.50 -8.77
CA GLU A 51 -27.13 10.44 -9.83
C GLU A 51 -25.65 10.23 -10.13
N GLY A 52 -25.35 9.79 -11.35
CA GLY A 52 -24.00 9.59 -11.88
C GLY A 52 -23.66 8.14 -12.24
N ASP A 53 -22.67 7.99 -13.12
CA ASP A 53 -22.22 6.71 -13.67
C ASP A 53 -20.98 6.16 -12.94
N ILE A 54 -20.30 7.00 -12.15
CA ILE A 54 -19.01 6.69 -11.52
C ILE A 54 -18.99 7.22 -10.10
N PHE A 55 -18.63 6.34 -9.16
CA PHE A 55 -18.57 6.63 -7.73
C PHE A 55 -17.18 6.33 -7.19
N ILE A 56 -16.58 7.29 -6.46
CA ILE A 56 -15.26 7.17 -5.84
C ILE A 56 -15.37 7.61 -4.38
N GLY A 57 -14.48 7.09 -3.52
CA GLY A 57 -14.39 7.46 -2.12
C GLY A 57 -15.60 7.08 -1.28
N PRO A 58 -16.02 7.91 -0.30
CA PRO A 58 -17.11 7.61 0.64
C PRO A 58 -18.43 7.24 -0.02
N LYS A 59 -18.80 7.92 -1.11
CA LYS A 59 -20.04 7.63 -1.87
C LYS A 59 -20.02 6.22 -2.46
N ALA A 60 -18.87 5.76 -2.96
CA ALA A 60 -18.73 4.40 -3.46
C ALA A 60 -18.82 3.36 -2.33
N GLN A 61 -18.33 3.67 -1.13
CA GLN A 61 -18.46 2.80 0.03
C GLN A 61 -19.90 2.70 0.52
N GLU A 62 -20.61 3.82 0.62
CA GLU A 62 -22.00 3.90 1.06
C GLU A 62 -22.92 3.08 0.15
N HIS A 63 -22.78 3.26 -1.15
CA HIS A 63 -23.63 2.60 -2.15
C HIS A 63 -23.07 1.29 -2.71
N ARG A 64 -22.02 0.71 -2.10
CA ARG A 64 -21.31 -0.49 -2.60
C ARG A 64 -22.22 -1.66 -2.99
N GLY A 65 -23.34 -1.84 -2.27
CA GLY A 65 -24.30 -2.90 -2.56
C GLY A 65 -24.95 -2.79 -3.95
N LEU A 66 -25.11 -1.57 -4.45
CA LEU A 66 -25.70 -1.24 -5.73
C LEU A 66 -24.65 -1.13 -6.86
N LEU A 67 -23.36 -1.14 -6.51
CA LEU A 67 -22.26 -0.89 -7.42
C LEU A 67 -21.46 -2.15 -7.74
N ASN A 68 -20.96 -2.21 -8.96
CA ASN A 68 -19.89 -3.12 -9.35
C ASN A 68 -18.55 -2.41 -9.06
N ILE A 69 -17.79 -2.92 -8.11
CA ILE A 69 -16.53 -2.35 -7.65
C ILE A 69 -15.38 -2.91 -8.47
N ARG A 70 -14.53 -2.02 -9.02
CA ARG A 70 -13.32 -2.36 -9.74
C ARG A 70 -12.11 -1.62 -9.19
N TYR A 71 -11.01 -2.33 -9.01
CA TYR A 71 -9.73 -1.78 -8.61
C TYR A 71 -8.88 -1.51 -9.85
N PRO A 72 -8.38 -0.26 -10.06
CA PRO A 72 -7.53 0.07 -11.21
C PRO A 72 -6.08 -0.37 -11.02
N MET A 73 -5.73 -0.91 -9.85
CA MET A 73 -4.40 -1.40 -9.52
C MET A 73 -4.43 -2.84 -9.04
N GLU A 74 -3.51 -3.64 -9.56
CA GLU A 74 -3.22 -5.00 -9.09
C GLU A 74 -1.74 -5.12 -8.76
N HIS A 75 -1.42 -5.76 -7.63
CA HIS A 75 -0.05 -5.98 -7.19
C HIS A 75 0.86 -4.74 -7.31
N GLY A 76 0.36 -3.56 -6.91
CA GLY A 76 1.12 -2.30 -6.96
C GLY A 76 1.29 -1.68 -8.34
N ILE A 77 0.74 -2.29 -9.39
CA ILE A 77 0.83 -1.85 -10.79
C ILE A 77 -0.54 -1.34 -11.25
N VAL A 78 -0.55 -0.22 -11.99
CA VAL A 78 -1.77 0.31 -12.60
C VAL A 78 -2.13 -0.55 -13.81
N THR A 79 -3.33 -1.13 -13.81
CA THR A 79 -3.89 -1.94 -14.88
C THR A 79 -4.93 -1.18 -15.72
N ASP A 80 -5.62 -0.22 -15.11
CA ASP A 80 -6.57 0.67 -15.79
C ASP A 80 -6.19 2.14 -15.54
N TRP A 81 -5.57 2.75 -16.55
CA TRP A 81 -5.11 4.14 -16.48
C TRP A 81 -6.24 5.15 -16.49
N ASN A 82 -7.34 4.87 -17.18
CA ASN A 82 -8.50 5.75 -17.25
C ASN A 82 -9.18 5.86 -15.87
N ASP A 83 -9.33 4.76 -15.21
CA ASP A 83 -9.90 4.75 -13.86
C ASP A 83 -8.92 5.33 -12.84
N MET A 84 -7.61 5.13 -13.01
CA MET A 84 -6.61 5.73 -12.14
C MET A 84 -6.55 7.25 -12.27
N GLU A 85 -6.67 7.79 -13.48
CA GLU A 85 -6.74 9.22 -13.73
C GLU A 85 -7.96 9.86 -13.05
N ARG A 86 -9.14 9.20 -13.10
CA ARG A 86 -10.35 9.64 -12.39
C ARG A 86 -10.20 9.67 -10.89
N ILE A 87 -9.49 8.67 -10.33
CA ILE A 87 -9.16 8.63 -8.90
C ILE A 87 -8.23 9.79 -8.52
N TRP A 88 -7.21 10.07 -9.32
CA TRP A 88 -6.33 11.23 -9.08
C TRP A 88 -7.08 12.54 -9.23
N GLN A 89 -7.98 12.67 -10.21
CA GLN A 89 -8.85 13.85 -10.35
C GLN A 89 -9.75 14.04 -9.12
N TYR A 90 -10.25 12.94 -8.56
CA TYR A 90 -11.07 12.98 -7.34
C TYR A 90 -10.30 13.53 -6.14
N VAL A 91 -8.97 13.28 -6.02
CA VAL A 91 -8.12 13.87 -4.98
C VAL A 91 -8.21 15.39 -4.94
N TYR A 92 -8.31 16.05 -6.09
CA TYR A 92 -8.40 17.51 -6.18
C TYR A 92 -9.82 18.06 -5.95
N SER A 93 -10.82 17.20 -5.90
CA SER A 93 -12.24 17.58 -5.79
C SER A 93 -12.57 18.36 -4.52
N LYS A 94 -13.76 18.98 -4.51
CA LYS A 94 -14.30 19.72 -3.36
C LYS A 94 -14.51 18.81 -2.11
N ASN A 95 -14.62 17.52 -2.30
CA ASN A 95 -14.79 16.55 -1.20
C ASN A 95 -13.48 16.15 -0.53
N GLU A 96 -12.34 16.39 -1.18
CA GLU A 96 -11.02 15.97 -0.74
C GLU A 96 -10.08 17.17 -0.49
N LEU A 97 -9.12 17.45 -1.35
CA LEU A 97 -8.14 18.52 -1.11
C LEU A 97 -8.67 19.93 -1.39
N GLN A 98 -9.70 20.08 -2.22
CA GLN A 98 -10.34 21.37 -2.60
C GLN A 98 -9.34 22.35 -3.23
N THR A 99 -8.54 21.88 -4.18
CA THR A 99 -7.50 22.67 -4.84
C THR A 99 -7.41 22.32 -6.32
N PHE A 100 -6.63 23.09 -7.08
CA PHE A 100 -6.37 22.87 -8.49
C PHE A 100 -5.00 22.22 -8.70
N PRO A 101 -4.88 21.20 -9.57
CA PRO A 101 -3.61 20.51 -9.83
C PRO A 101 -2.48 21.44 -10.28
N GLU A 102 -2.81 22.45 -11.11
CA GLU A 102 -1.88 23.41 -11.71
C GLU A 102 -1.22 24.36 -10.69
N GLU A 103 -1.73 24.43 -9.45
CA GLU A 103 -1.22 25.31 -8.42
C GLU A 103 -0.12 24.64 -7.57
N HIS A 104 0.00 23.31 -7.59
CA HIS A 104 0.85 22.58 -6.66
C HIS A 104 1.78 21.58 -7.35
N PRO A 105 3.06 21.52 -6.97
CA PRO A 105 3.94 20.39 -7.30
C PRO A 105 3.40 19.09 -6.71
N VAL A 106 3.62 17.95 -7.38
CA VAL A 106 3.11 16.65 -6.93
C VAL A 106 4.22 15.64 -6.72
N LEU A 107 4.30 15.09 -5.51
CA LEU A 107 5.10 13.91 -5.21
C LEU A 107 4.18 12.68 -5.23
N LEU A 108 4.39 11.81 -6.22
CA LEU A 108 3.69 10.54 -6.35
C LEU A 108 4.56 9.42 -5.78
N THR A 109 3.94 8.46 -5.08
CA THR A 109 4.68 7.28 -4.61
C THR A 109 4.52 6.10 -5.55
N GLU A 110 5.52 5.23 -5.61
CA GLU A 110 5.43 3.97 -6.35
C GLU A 110 6.01 2.78 -5.57
N ALA A 111 5.52 1.58 -5.88
CA ALA A 111 6.12 0.35 -5.39
C ALA A 111 7.50 0.13 -6.04
N PRO A 112 8.45 -0.52 -5.36
CA PRO A 112 9.73 -0.87 -5.96
C PRO A 112 9.54 -1.83 -7.14
N LEU A 113 10.50 -1.81 -8.08
CA LEU A 113 10.47 -2.61 -9.30
C LEU A 113 9.24 -2.37 -10.18
N ASN A 114 8.64 -1.19 -10.09
CA ASN A 114 7.57 -0.77 -10.98
C ASN A 114 8.12 -0.60 -12.41
N PRO A 115 7.42 -1.08 -13.46
CA PRO A 115 7.85 -0.88 -14.84
C PRO A 115 8.07 0.59 -15.19
N ARG A 116 9.17 0.91 -15.86
CA ARG A 116 9.51 2.30 -16.25
C ARG A 116 8.40 2.99 -17.03
N ARG A 117 7.73 2.26 -17.93
CA ARG A 117 6.58 2.78 -18.69
C ARG A 117 5.43 3.29 -17.81
N ASN A 118 5.24 2.70 -16.63
CA ASN A 118 4.20 3.15 -15.71
C ASN A 118 4.54 4.51 -15.10
N ARG A 119 5.83 4.77 -14.82
CA ARG A 119 6.31 6.07 -14.37
C ARG A 119 6.17 7.12 -15.47
N GLU A 120 6.53 6.77 -16.70
CA GLU A 120 6.35 7.61 -17.89
C GLU A 120 4.87 7.98 -18.06
N ARG A 121 3.98 7.00 -18.04
CA ARG A 121 2.52 7.25 -18.20
C ARG A 121 1.95 8.09 -17.05
N ALA A 122 2.39 7.89 -15.83
CA ALA A 122 2.00 8.75 -14.72
C ALA A 122 2.48 10.21 -14.96
N ALA A 123 3.74 10.40 -15.38
CA ALA A 123 4.27 11.73 -15.69
C ALA A 123 3.48 12.42 -16.80
N GLU A 124 3.11 11.71 -17.89
CA GLU A 124 2.25 12.23 -18.95
C GLU A 124 0.92 12.75 -18.38
N ILE A 125 0.22 11.95 -17.58
CA ILE A 125 -1.07 12.35 -17.00
C ILE A 125 -0.90 13.58 -16.11
N PHE A 126 0.10 13.62 -15.23
CA PHE A 126 0.29 14.75 -14.33
C PHE A 126 0.71 16.03 -15.09
N PHE A 127 1.59 15.96 -16.08
CA PHE A 127 2.01 17.14 -16.84
C PHE A 127 1.03 17.56 -17.94
N GLU A 128 0.46 16.61 -18.68
CA GLU A 128 -0.33 16.90 -19.88
C GLU A 128 -1.83 17.03 -19.57
N THR A 129 -2.39 16.18 -18.65
CA THR A 129 -3.81 16.26 -18.27
C THR A 129 -4.03 17.21 -17.10
N PHE A 130 -3.27 17.04 -16.00
CA PHE A 130 -3.44 17.84 -14.79
C PHE A 130 -2.65 19.15 -14.78
N ASN A 131 -1.75 19.34 -15.73
CA ASN A 131 -0.98 20.57 -15.91
C ASN A 131 -0.17 21.01 -14.69
N VAL A 132 0.34 20.05 -13.89
CA VAL A 132 1.09 20.35 -12.67
C VAL A 132 2.39 21.10 -12.97
N PRO A 133 2.83 22.05 -12.09
CA PRO A 133 4.03 22.85 -12.31
C PRO A 133 5.33 22.04 -12.17
N ALA A 134 5.31 20.98 -11.33
CA ALA A 134 6.45 20.08 -11.15
C ALA A 134 5.96 18.73 -10.64
N PHE A 135 6.73 17.68 -10.92
CA PHE A 135 6.38 16.30 -10.57
C PHE A 135 7.62 15.54 -10.09
N PHE A 136 7.42 14.64 -9.14
CA PHE A 136 8.46 13.72 -8.67
C PHE A 136 7.83 12.39 -8.29
N VAL A 137 8.55 11.29 -8.53
CA VAL A 137 8.14 9.94 -8.09
C VAL A 137 9.17 9.40 -7.12
N SER A 138 8.71 8.86 -5.99
CA SER A 138 9.57 8.26 -4.99
C SER A 138 9.11 6.85 -4.60
N ILE A 139 10.08 5.99 -4.29
CA ILE A 139 9.84 4.61 -3.83
C ILE A 139 9.23 4.64 -2.43
N GLN A 140 8.11 3.93 -2.24
CA GLN A 140 7.36 3.88 -0.99
C GLN A 140 8.20 3.51 0.23
N ALA A 141 9.07 2.51 0.08
CA ALA A 141 9.92 2.04 1.17
C ALA A 141 10.93 3.11 1.64
N VAL A 142 11.51 3.87 0.73
CA VAL A 142 12.45 4.96 1.08
C VAL A 142 11.75 6.02 1.91
N LEU A 143 10.55 6.41 1.50
CA LEU A 143 9.73 7.37 2.25
C LEU A 143 9.34 6.84 3.63
N SER A 144 8.98 5.57 3.73
CA SER A 144 8.66 4.94 5.03
C SER A 144 9.87 4.98 5.99
N LEU A 145 11.08 4.81 5.47
CA LEU A 145 12.29 4.92 6.29
C LEU A 145 12.53 6.36 6.77
N TYR A 146 12.30 7.35 5.91
CA TYR A 146 12.40 8.77 6.28
C TYR A 146 11.39 9.17 7.37
N SER A 147 10.19 8.60 7.36
CA SER A 147 9.20 8.83 8.42
C SER A 147 9.69 8.39 9.81
N ALA A 148 10.57 7.39 9.85
CA ALA A 148 11.21 6.90 11.07
C ALA A 148 12.50 7.67 11.44
N GLY A 149 12.83 8.75 10.73
CA GLY A 149 14.06 9.53 10.94
C GLY A 149 15.35 8.77 10.61
N LYS A 150 15.26 7.78 9.70
CA LYS A 150 16.42 6.94 9.32
C LYS A 150 16.71 7.04 7.82
N ILE A 151 17.98 6.85 7.48
CA ILE A 151 18.46 6.80 6.11
C ILE A 151 19.06 5.43 5.74
N THR A 152 19.26 4.55 6.72
CA THR A 152 19.79 3.20 6.51
C THR A 152 18.95 2.18 7.26
N GLY A 153 18.52 1.12 6.61
CA GLY A 153 17.71 0.04 7.16
C GLY A 153 17.09 -0.83 6.09
N LEU A 154 16.39 -1.87 6.53
CA LEU A 154 15.53 -2.68 5.67
C LEU A 154 14.07 -2.30 5.94
N VAL A 155 13.33 -1.97 4.91
CA VAL A 155 11.88 -1.75 5.01
C VAL A 155 11.15 -2.98 4.49
N LEU A 156 10.34 -3.60 5.35
CA LEU A 156 9.33 -4.57 4.96
C LEU A 156 8.00 -3.84 4.84
N ASP A 157 7.53 -3.65 3.62
CA ASP A 157 6.20 -3.10 3.35
C ASP A 157 5.28 -4.22 2.86
N ALA A 158 4.27 -4.55 3.67
CA ALA A 158 3.23 -5.49 3.31
C ALA A 158 1.90 -4.76 3.18
N GLY A 159 1.51 -4.49 1.94
CA GLY A 159 0.32 -3.72 1.57
C GLY A 159 -0.91 -4.58 1.34
N ASP A 160 -1.81 -4.07 0.51
CA ASP A 160 -3.00 -4.81 0.04
C ASP A 160 -2.67 -5.70 -1.16
N GLY A 161 -1.88 -5.21 -2.13
CA GLY A 161 -1.61 -5.93 -3.38
C GLY A 161 -0.20 -6.47 -3.54
N VAL A 162 0.77 -6.03 -2.73
CA VAL A 162 2.18 -6.40 -2.85
C VAL A 162 2.88 -6.36 -1.51
N THR A 163 3.83 -7.27 -1.34
CA THR A 163 4.77 -7.29 -0.20
C THR A 163 6.19 -7.20 -0.74
N HIS A 164 7.01 -6.34 -0.16
CA HIS A 164 8.40 -6.20 -0.58
C HIS A 164 9.32 -5.87 0.58
N ALA A 165 10.54 -6.39 0.50
CA ALA A 165 11.66 -6.02 1.36
C ALA A 165 12.66 -5.20 0.56
N VAL A 166 12.91 -3.98 1.02
CA VAL A 166 13.79 -3.02 0.36
C VAL A 166 14.91 -2.64 1.32
N PRO A 167 16.14 -3.09 1.06
CA PRO A 167 17.30 -2.59 1.77
C PRO A 167 17.69 -1.21 1.26
N ILE A 168 17.93 -0.31 2.19
CA ILE A 168 18.26 1.10 1.93
C ILE A 168 19.55 1.43 2.67
N TYR A 169 20.47 2.06 1.99
CA TYR A 169 21.74 2.53 2.55
C TYR A 169 21.94 3.99 2.19
N GLU A 170 22.14 4.85 3.20
CA GLU A 170 22.32 6.30 3.06
C GLU A 170 21.24 6.99 2.20
N GLY A 171 19.99 6.53 2.30
CA GLY A 171 18.85 7.07 1.56
C GLY A 171 18.62 6.46 0.18
N PHE A 172 19.52 5.58 -0.29
CA PHE A 172 19.40 4.92 -1.60
C PHE A 172 18.98 3.46 -1.44
N SER A 173 17.97 3.04 -2.20
CA SER A 173 17.60 1.63 -2.26
C SER A 173 18.69 0.82 -2.98
N LEU A 174 18.87 -0.44 -2.57
CA LEU A 174 19.80 -1.38 -3.22
C LEU A 174 19.00 -2.29 -4.19
N PRO A 175 18.88 -1.95 -5.49
CA PRO A 175 17.89 -2.57 -6.38
C PRO A 175 18.09 -4.08 -6.57
N HIS A 176 19.33 -4.54 -6.61
CA HIS A 176 19.70 -5.96 -6.78
C HIS A 176 19.32 -6.84 -5.57
N SER A 177 19.11 -6.22 -4.41
CA SER A 177 18.76 -6.91 -3.17
C SER A 177 17.28 -6.76 -2.80
N ILE A 178 16.51 -6.00 -3.59
CA ILE A 178 15.06 -5.91 -3.40
C ILE A 178 14.42 -7.26 -3.69
N ILE A 179 13.57 -7.72 -2.77
CA ILE A 179 12.71 -8.87 -3.01
C ILE A 179 11.27 -8.41 -2.92
N ARG A 180 10.51 -8.75 -3.95
CA ARG A 180 9.09 -8.47 -4.08
C ARG A 180 8.33 -9.77 -4.25
N THR A 181 7.19 -9.89 -3.58
CA THR A 181 6.20 -10.95 -3.77
C THR A 181 4.82 -10.32 -3.95
N ASP A 182 4.02 -10.93 -4.79
CA ASP A 182 2.66 -10.46 -5.08
C ASP A 182 1.62 -11.06 -4.10
N ILE A 183 2.09 -11.69 -3.01
CA ILE A 183 1.23 -12.13 -1.89
C ILE A 183 1.11 -11.00 -0.87
N ALA A 184 -0.12 -10.58 -0.61
CA ALA A 184 -0.41 -9.46 0.28
C ALA A 184 -1.83 -9.53 0.88
N GLY A 185 -2.31 -8.43 1.42
CA GLY A 185 -3.60 -8.36 2.12
C GLY A 185 -4.80 -8.77 1.29
N ARG A 186 -4.77 -8.60 -0.04
CA ARG A 186 -5.85 -9.01 -0.96
C ARG A 186 -5.95 -10.54 -1.04
N ASP A 187 -4.82 -11.23 -1.00
CA ASP A 187 -4.77 -12.69 -1.06
C ASP A 187 -5.22 -13.29 0.27
N VAL A 188 -4.85 -12.66 1.39
CA VAL A 188 -5.44 -12.98 2.71
C VAL A 188 -6.97 -12.84 2.69
N THR A 189 -7.50 -11.78 2.05
CA THR A 189 -8.96 -11.59 1.91
C THR A 189 -9.60 -12.70 1.07
N LYS A 190 -8.97 -13.07 -0.06
CA LYS A 190 -9.45 -14.16 -0.93
C LYS A 190 -9.43 -15.50 -0.19
N TYR A 191 -8.38 -15.78 0.56
CA TYR A 191 -8.26 -17.00 1.33
C TYR A 191 -9.25 -17.05 2.51
N LEU A 192 -9.45 -15.93 3.21
CA LEU A 192 -10.49 -15.81 4.23
C LEU A 192 -11.89 -16.08 3.64
N GLN A 193 -12.18 -15.51 2.47
CA GLN A 193 -13.44 -15.77 1.76
C GLN A 193 -13.64 -17.28 1.48
N LEU A 194 -12.56 -17.97 1.08
CA LEU A 194 -12.59 -19.41 0.85
C LEU A 194 -12.84 -20.21 2.14
N LEU A 195 -12.17 -19.83 3.24
CA LEU A 195 -12.36 -20.46 4.55
C LEU A 195 -13.78 -20.27 5.09
N LEU A 196 -14.30 -19.03 5.04
CA LEU A 196 -15.68 -18.72 5.43
C LEU A 196 -16.71 -19.48 4.60
N ARG A 197 -16.44 -19.68 3.31
CA ARG A 197 -17.31 -20.51 2.46
C ARG A 197 -17.35 -21.97 2.91
N LYS A 198 -16.24 -22.52 3.39
CA LYS A 198 -16.18 -23.88 3.98
C LYS A 198 -16.97 -23.96 5.29
N GLU A 199 -17.08 -22.84 6.02
CA GLU A 199 -17.88 -22.73 7.25
C GLU A 199 -19.38 -22.42 6.96
N GLY A 200 -19.79 -22.34 5.67
CA GLY A 200 -21.18 -22.12 5.24
C GLY A 200 -21.52 -20.66 4.90
N PHE A 201 -20.60 -19.72 5.06
CA PHE A 201 -20.82 -18.31 4.74
C PHE A 201 -20.36 -17.97 3.32
N ASN A 202 -21.29 -17.56 2.46
CA ASN A 202 -21.04 -17.42 1.03
C ASN A 202 -21.06 -15.95 0.59
N PHE A 203 -19.88 -15.36 0.41
CA PHE A 203 -19.68 -14.01 -0.09
C PHE A 203 -19.24 -14.06 -1.56
N LYS A 204 -20.09 -13.66 -2.51
CA LYS A 204 -19.83 -13.82 -3.97
C LYS A 204 -19.59 -12.51 -4.71
N THR A 205 -20.27 -11.45 -4.30
CA THR A 205 -20.24 -10.16 -5.00
C THR A 205 -19.01 -9.32 -4.66
N SER A 206 -18.69 -8.34 -5.50
CA SER A 206 -17.60 -7.39 -5.23
C SER A 206 -17.84 -6.58 -3.95
N ALA A 207 -19.10 -6.24 -3.65
CA ALA A 207 -19.48 -5.57 -2.42
C ALA A 207 -19.28 -6.44 -1.17
N GLU A 208 -19.60 -7.72 -1.27
CA GLU A 208 -19.41 -8.70 -0.18
C GLU A 208 -17.91 -8.97 0.07
N LYS A 209 -17.07 -8.91 -0.94
CA LYS A 209 -15.60 -8.99 -0.76
C LYS A 209 -15.08 -7.85 0.14
N GLU A 210 -15.64 -6.66 0.05
CA GLU A 210 -15.30 -5.55 0.95
C GLU A 210 -15.75 -5.83 2.41
N ILE A 211 -16.84 -6.60 2.61
CA ILE A 211 -17.22 -7.08 3.94
C ILE A 211 -16.17 -8.06 4.48
N VAL A 212 -15.74 -9.04 3.67
CA VAL A 212 -14.69 -9.99 4.04
C VAL A 212 -13.38 -9.27 4.38
N LYS A 213 -13.01 -8.21 3.61
CA LYS A 213 -11.88 -7.36 3.91
C LYS A 213 -12.01 -6.70 5.29
N THR A 214 -13.19 -6.18 5.63
CA THR A 214 -13.44 -5.58 6.95
C THR A 214 -13.38 -6.62 8.06
N ILE A 215 -13.89 -7.85 7.84
CA ILE A 215 -13.75 -8.97 8.77
C ILE A 215 -12.27 -9.28 9.01
N LYS A 216 -11.47 -9.40 7.95
CA LYS A 216 -10.02 -9.60 8.01
C LYS A 216 -9.36 -8.57 8.93
N GLU A 217 -9.62 -7.29 8.71
CA GLU A 217 -9.00 -6.18 9.44
C GLU A 217 -9.40 -6.15 10.92
N LYS A 218 -10.62 -6.55 11.26
CA LYS A 218 -11.16 -6.48 12.63
C LYS A 218 -11.03 -7.77 13.43
N ALA A 219 -11.05 -8.91 12.78
CA ALA A 219 -11.14 -10.21 13.46
C ALA A 219 -9.90 -11.08 13.36
N CYS A 220 -9.08 -10.92 12.28
CA CYS A 220 -7.94 -11.78 12.04
C CYS A 220 -6.70 -11.35 12.81
N TYR A 221 -5.84 -12.33 13.13
CA TYR A 221 -4.55 -12.15 13.79
C TYR A 221 -3.57 -13.25 13.37
N LEU A 222 -2.29 -13.08 13.65
CA LEU A 222 -1.26 -14.09 13.39
C LEU A 222 -0.95 -14.85 14.67
N SER A 223 -1.04 -16.18 14.58
CA SER A 223 -0.64 -17.09 15.64
C SER A 223 0.88 -17.22 15.73
N GLN A 224 1.42 -17.33 16.94
CA GLN A 224 2.83 -17.66 17.15
C GLN A 224 3.15 -19.11 16.77
N ASN A 225 2.17 -20.01 16.91
CA ASN A 225 2.29 -21.41 16.56
C ASN A 225 0.92 -21.95 16.09
N PRO A 226 0.64 -21.85 14.76
CA PRO A 226 -0.65 -22.26 14.21
C PRO A 226 -1.03 -23.70 14.54
N SER A 227 -0.07 -24.63 14.45
CA SER A 227 -0.32 -26.06 14.69
C SER A 227 -0.73 -26.37 16.13
N LYS A 228 -0.21 -25.62 17.11
CA LYS A 228 -0.66 -25.75 18.50
C LYS A 228 -2.04 -25.16 18.71
N GLU A 229 -2.30 -24.01 18.08
CA GLU A 229 -3.55 -23.29 18.23
C GLU A 229 -4.72 -24.02 17.57
N GLU A 230 -4.48 -24.78 16.50
CA GLU A 230 -5.47 -25.65 15.86
C GLU A 230 -5.95 -26.80 16.78
N GLY A 231 -5.07 -27.29 17.67
CA GLY A 231 -5.39 -28.35 18.63
C GLY A 231 -6.11 -27.88 19.88
N LEU A 232 -6.24 -26.56 20.10
CA LEU A 232 -6.96 -26.00 21.24
C LEU A 232 -8.42 -25.75 20.87
N GLU A 233 -9.32 -25.86 21.87
CA GLU A 233 -10.70 -25.37 21.72
C GLU A 233 -10.65 -23.85 21.54
N ASN A 234 -10.74 -23.40 20.30
CA ASN A 234 -10.73 -21.99 19.96
C ASN A 234 -12.12 -21.41 20.18
N GLU A 235 -12.22 -20.40 21.03
CA GLU A 235 -13.42 -19.57 21.13
C GLU A 235 -13.77 -18.96 19.77
N LYS A 236 -14.98 -19.22 19.32
CA LYS A 236 -15.52 -18.59 18.12
C LYS A 236 -15.73 -17.12 18.39
N LYS A 237 -15.27 -16.26 17.49
CA LYS A 237 -15.47 -14.83 17.59
C LYS A 237 -16.74 -14.43 16.84
N LEU A 238 -17.71 -13.87 17.56
CA LEU A 238 -18.91 -13.30 16.95
C LEU A 238 -18.56 -12.01 16.22
N TYR A 239 -18.99 -11.89 14.98
CA TYR A 239 -18.84 -10.71 14.15
C TYR A 239 -20.18 -10.29 13.56
N SER A 240 -20.60 -9.04 13.83
CA SER A 240 -21.86 -8.48 13.29
C SER A 240 -21.64 -7.95 11.87
N LEU A 241 -22.45 -8.43 10.95
CA LEU A 241 -22.47 -7.98 9.57
C LEU A 241 -23.25 -6.68 9.40
N PRO A 242 -23.05 -5.93 8.30
CA PRO A 242 -23.77 -4.67 8.05
C PRO A 242 -25.30 -4.81 7.92
N ASP A 243 -25.79 -6.01 7.62
CA ASP A 243 -27.22 -6.35 7.53
C ASP A 243 -27.88 -6.68 8.88
N GLY A 244 -27.11 -6.61 9.97
CA GLY A 244 -27.54 -6.94 11.33
C GLY A 244 -27.39 -8.42 11.71
N ASN A 245 -27.10 -9.28 10.76
CA ASN A 245 -26.79 -10.68 11.06
C ASN A 245 -25.42 -10.81 11.72
N SER A 246 -25.22 -11.89 12.47
CA SER A 246 -23.93 -12.19 13.09
C SER A 246 -23.40 -13.52 12.58
N ILE A 247 -22.10 -13.57 12.34
CA ILE A 247 -21.39 -14.80 11.98
C ILE A 247 -20.39 -15.18 13.07
N GLU A 248 -20.21 -16.45 13.29
CA GLU A 248 -19.19 -16.99 14.18
C GLU A 248 -17.94 -17.34 13.36
N ILE A 249 -16.81 -16.68 13.64
CA ILE A 249 -15.55 -16.93 12.96
C ILE A 249 -14.71 -17.84 13.85
N GLY A 250 -14.45 -19.06 13.36
CA GLY A 250 -13.64 -20.07 14.03
C GLY A 250 -12.14 -19.95 13.72
N LEU A 251 -11.57 -21.02 13.22
CA LEU A 251 -10.13 -21.12 12.92
C LEU A 251 -9.71 -20.19 11.77
N ALA A 252 -10.63 -19.79 10.92
CA ALA A 252 -10.36 -18.90 9.79
C ALA A 252 -9.67 -17.58 10.20
N LYS A 253 -9.91 -17.10 11.44
CA LYS A 253 -9.37 -15.83 11.96
C LYS A 253 -7.83 -15.80 12.04
N PHE A 254 -7.15 -16.94 12.27
CA PHE A 254 -5.69 -17.01 12.28
C PHE A 254 -5.11 -17.80 11.07
N ARG A 255 -5.89 -18.71 10.46
CA ARG A 255 -5.45 -19.42 9.26
C ARG A 255 -5.34 -18.49 8.04
N ALA A 256 -6.23 -17.51 7.91
CA ALA A 256 -6.21 -16.65 6.74
C ALA A 256 -4.93 -15.78 6.63
N PRO A 257 -4.45 -15.08 7.67
CA PRO A 257 -3.21 -14.33 7.60
C PRO A 257 -1.95 -15.19 7.47
N GLU A 258 -2.01 -16.50 7.79
CA GLU A 258 -0.88 -17.41 7.66
C GLU A 258 -0.34 -17.51 6.23
N VAL A 259 -1.16 -17.22 5.22
CA VAL A 259 -0.74 -17.11 3.81
C VAL A 259 0.45 -16.17 3.61
N LEU A 260 0.60 -15.14 4.42
CA LEU A 260 1.74 -14.22 4.34
C LEU A 260 3.06 -14.91 4.71
N PHE A 261 3.02 -15.93 5.55
CA PHE A 261 4.17 -16.71 6.01
C PHE A 261 4.33 -18.02 5.24
N GLN A 262 3.22 -18.60 4.77
CA GLN A 262 3.15 -19.87 4.06
C GLN A 262 2.26 -19.73 2.80
N PRO A 263 2.79 -19.17 1.70
CA PRO A 263 2.03 -18.96 0.46
C PRO A 263 1.50 -20.24 -0.19
N ASP A 264 2.14 -21.38 0.06
CA ASP A 264 1.70 -22.72 -0.39
C ASP A 264 0.30 -23.08 0.08
N LEU A 265 -0.23 -22.47 1.12
CA LEU A 265 -1.62 -22.65 1.55
C LEU A 265 -2.65 -22.23 0.48
N ILE A 266 -2.25 -21.39 -0.46
CA ILE A 266 -3.07 -20.96 -1.60
C ILE A 266 -2.53 -21.46 -2.94
N GLY A 267 -1.53 -22.34 -2.92
CA GLY A 267 -0.92 -22.94 -4.11
C GLY A 267 0.12 -22.09 -4.82
N GLU A 268 0.65 -21.07 -4.13
CA GLU A 268 1.69 -20.19 -4.69
C GLU A 268 3.09 -20.62 -4.21
N GLU A 269 3.96 -20.96 -5.14
CA GLU A 269 5.36 -21.33 -4.88
C GLU A 269 6.25 -20.09 -4.77
N CYS A 270 6.06 -19.30 -3.71
CA CYS A 270 6.86 -18.12 -3.44
C CYS A 270 7.29 -18.03 -1.98
N LEU A 271 8.18 -17.09 -1.68
CA LEU A 271 8.76 -16.92 -0.35
C LEU A 271 7.74 -16.36 0.65
N GLY A 272 7.71 -16.91 1.85
CA GLY A 272 7.04 -16.30 2.99
C GLY A 272 7.69 -14.98 3.42
N VAL A 273 6.96 -14.12 4.08
CA VAL A 273 7.42 -12.76 4.45
C VAL A 273 8.72 -12.76 5.26
N HIS A 274 8.95 -13.75 6.11
CA HIS A 274 10.19 -13.91 6.88
C HIS A 274 11.38 -14.28 6.00
N GLU A 275 11.17 -15.10 4.96
CA GLU A 275 12.18 -15.46 3.97
C GLU A 275 12.49 -14.29 3.03
N VAL A 276 11.46 -13.52 2.66
CA VAL A 276 11.63 -12.27 1.87
C VAL A 276 12.58 -11.31 2.59
N VAL A 277 12.45 -11.14 3.90
CA VAL A 277 13.34 -10.29 4.71
C VAL A 277 14.76 -10.87 4.77
N THR A 278 14.91 -12.14 5.15
CA THR A 278 16.23 -12.76 5.34
C THR A 278 17.00 -12.85 4.02
N ASN A 279 16.34 -13.25 2.93
CA ASN A 279 16.96 -13.36 1.62
C ASN A 279 17.35 -11.99 1.05
N SER A 280 16.54 -10.95 1.29
CA SER A 280 16.88 -9.58 0.90
C SER A 280 18.17 -9.11 1.57
N ILE A 281 18.31 -9.34 2.89
CA ILE A 281 19.52 -9.01 3.63
C ILE A 281 20.73 -9.85 3.14
N GLN A 282 20.54 -11.14 2.87
CA GLN A 282 21.59 -12.03 2.39
C GLN A 282 22.12 -11.63 1.01
N LYS A 283 21.32 -11.00 0.17
CA LYS A 283 21.73 -10.46 -1.13
C LYS A 283 22.54 -9.17 -1.03
N CYS A 284 22.53 -8.49 0.12
CA CYS A 284 23.32 -7.30 0.35
C CYS A 284 24.78 -7.65 0.69
N ASP A 285 25.66 -6.66 0.54
CA ASP A 285 27.06 -6.76 0.94
C ASP A 285 27.18 -7.16 2.42
N MET A 286 28.19 -7.96 2.74
CA MET A 286 28.39 -8.58 4.05
C MET A 286 28.45 -7.51 5.17
N ASP A 287 29.12 -6.39 4.90
CA ASP A 287 29.31 -5.30 5.86
C ASP A 287 28.01 -4.61 6.24
N LEU A 288 27.01 -4.61 5.36
CA LEU A 288 25.71 -3.98 5.58
C LEU A 288 24.73 -4.88 6.35
N ARG A 289 24.88 -6.20 6.27
CA ARG A 289 23.90 -7.16 6.79
C ARG A 289 23.59 -6.96 8.26
N ARG A 290 24.63 -6.75 9.08
CA ARG A 290 24.45 -6.53 10.53
C ARG A 290 23.64 -5.27 10.82
N THR A 291 23.91 -4.19 10.10
CA THR A 291 23.19 -2.91 10.22
C THR A 291 21.76 -3.06 9.78
N LEU A 292 21.48 -3.79 8.70
CA LEU A 292 20.13 -4.03 8.19
C LEU A 292 19.31 -4.86 9.17
N TYR A 293 19.83 -5.94 9.75
CA TYR A 293 19.14 -6.70 10.80
C TYR A 293 18.80 -5.87 12.05
N GLN A 294 19.62 -4.89 12.38
CA GLN A 294 19.39 -3.98 13.52
C GLN A 294 18.41 -2.86 13.21
N ASN A 295 18.02 -2.68 11.94
CA ASN A 295 17.16 -1.60 11.49
C ASN A 295 16.10 -2.12 10.50
N ILE A 296 15.27 -3.07 10.92
CA ILE A 296 14.12 -3.54 10.13
C ILE A 296 12.93 -2.65 10.47
N LEU A 297 12.35 -1.98 9.48
CA LEU A 297 11.16 -1.17 9.61
C LEU A 297 9.95 -1.89 9.00
N LEU A 298 8.86 -1.97 9.75
CA LEU A 298 7.60 -2.50 9.27
C LEU A 298 6.71 -1.36 8.74
N ALA A 299 6.20 -1.52 7.53
CA ALA A 299 5.26 -0.62 6.86
C ALA A 299 4.13 -1.40 6.19
N GLY A 300 3.07 -0.69 5.78
CA GLY A 300 1.93 -1.29 5.11
C GLY A 300 0.86 -1.87 6.04
N GLY A 301 -0.37 -1.89 5.54
CA GLY A 301 -1.56 -2.28 6.33
C GLY A 301 -1.56 -3.72 6.80
N SER A 302 -0.98 -4.64 6.04
CA SER A 302 -0.92 -6.07 6.42
C SER A 302 0.04 -6.36 7.58
N THR A 303 0.97 -5.45 7.89
CA THR A 303 1.81 -5.57 9.10
C THR A 303 1.04 -5.25 10.40
N LEU A 304 -0.17 -4.70 10.30
CA LEU A 304 -1.01 -4.34 11.45
C LEU A 304 -1.72 -5.54 12.08
N PHE A 305 -1.71 -6.72 11.47
CA PHE A 305 -2.24 -7.90 12.14
C PHE A 305 -1.62 -8.08 13.52
N LYS A 306 -2.49 -8.29 14.51
CA LYS A 306 -2.03 -8.61 15.87
C LYS A 306 -1.12 -9.84 15.83
N GLY A 307 0.05 -9.76 16.45
CA GLY A 307 1.05 -10.84 16.46
C GLY A 307 2.00 -10.85 15.26
N PHE A 308 1.83 -9.97 14.26
CA PHE A 308 2.69 -9.96 13.07
C PHE A 308 4.17 -9.75 13.40
N GLY A 309 4.49 -8.71 14.18
CA GLY A 309 5.88 -8.41 14.53
C GLY A 309 6.56 -9.52 15.35
N ASP A 310 5.85 -10.07 16.33
CA ASP A 310 6.38 -11.13 17.19
C ASP A 310 6.63 -12.44 16.41
N ARG A 311 5.67 -12.80 15.52
CA ARG A 311 5.82 -13.97 14.66
C ARG A 311 6.99 -13.78 13.69
N LEU A 312 7.06 -12.64 13.03
CA LEU A 312 8.15 -12.32 12.09
C LEU A 312 9.50 -12.35 12.79
N LEU A 313 9.62 -11.75 13.99
CA LEU A 313 10.85 -11.77 14.77
C LEU A 313 11.28 -13.20 15.15
N SER A 314 10.34 -14.03 15.54
CA SER A 314 10.60 -15.44 15.89
C SER A 314 11.14 -16.21 14.69
N ASP A 315 10.52 -16.04 13.52
CA ASP A 315 10.88 -16.79 12.33
C ASP A 315 12.20 -16.28 11.72
N ILE A 316 12.45 -14.97 11.71
CA ILE A 316 13.75 -14.41 11.28
C ILE A 316 14.89 -14.88 12.22
N LYS A 317 14.67 -14.94 13.53
CA LYS A 317 15.68 -15.44 14.49
C LYS A 317 16.11 -16.89 14.24
N ARG A 318 15.25 -17.71 13.65
CA ARG A 318 15.59 -19.09 13.28
C ARG A 318 16.53 -19.18 12.09
N GLN A 319 16.45 -18.19 11.19
CA GLN A 319 17.20 -18.15 9.92
C GLN A 319 18.45 -17.26 9.99
N ALA A 320 18.43 -16.24 10.84
CA ALA A 320 19.55 -15.30 10.98
C ALA A 320 20.74 -15.92 11.74
N PRO A 321 21.96 -15.40 11.51
CA PRO A 321 23.13 -15.78 12.29
C PRO A 321 22.92 -15.51 13.79
N LYS A 322 23.38 -16.43 14.66
CA LYS A 322 23.11 -16.38 16.11
C LYS A 322 23.71 -15.18 16.85
N ASP A 323 24.78 -14.62 16.32
CA ASP A 323 25.52 -13.47 16.85
C ASP A 323 24.92 -12.11 16.44
N VAL A 324 23.91 -12.10 15.59
CA VAL A 324 23.32 -10.86 15.09
C VAL A 324 22.11 -10.44 15.93
N LYS A 325 22.15 -9.20 16.42
CA LYS A 325 21.03 -8.60 17.11
C LYS A 325 19.99 -8.10 16.11
N ILE A 326 18.76 -8.63 16.19
CA ILE A 326 17.65 -8.21 15.34
C ILE A 326 16.81 -7.17 16.09
N ARG A 327 16.54 -6.04 15.45
CA ARG A 327 15.64 -5.00 15.94
C ARG A 327 14.61 -4.66 14.88
N MET A 328 13.33 -4.66 15.27
CA MET A 328 12.23 -4.24 14.42
C MET A 328 11.59 -2.98 14.97
N LEU A 329 11.26 -2.07 14.06
CA LEU A 329 10.55 -0.83 14.32
C LEU A 329 9.15 -0.95 13.70
N ALA A 330 8.12 -0.86 14.53
CA ALA A 330 6.73 -0.91 14.12
C ALA A 330 6.01 0.31 14.71
N ALA A 331 6.07 1.44 14.00
CA ALA A 331 5.36 2.65 14.43
C ALA A 331 3.85 2.40 14.47
N GLN A 332 3.13 3.09 15.35
CA GLN A 332 1.66 3.02 15.41
C GLN A 332 1.04 3.54 14.11
N GLU A 333 1.60 4.62 13.59
CA GLU A 333 1.15 5.29 12.36
C GLU A 333 1.69 4.63 11.08
N ARG A 334 2.22 3.40 11.14
CA ARG A 334 2.85 2.74 9.97
C ARG A 334 1.92 2.55 8.78
N LEU A 335 0.62 2.66 8.98
CA LEU A 335 -0.34 2.77 7.89
C LEU A 335 -0.08 4.01 7.03
N TYR A 336 0.42 5.09 7.62
CA TYR A 336 0.68 6.37 6.96
C TYR A 336 2.16 6.67 6.75
N SER A 337 3.07 5.80 7.19
CA SER A 337 4.52 6.04 7.20
C SER A 337 5.08 6.51 5.86
N THR A 338 4.68 5.88 4.77
CA THR A 338 5.10 6.28 3.42
C THR A 338 4.65 7.70 3.08
N TRP A 339 3.40 8.04 3.37
CA TRP A 339 2.88 9.38 3.10
C TRP A 339 3.55 10.43 3.99
N ILE A 340 3.75 10.13 5.28
CA ILE A 340 4.46 11.00 6.23
C ILE A 340 5.89 11.28 5.75
N GLY A 341 6.62 10.23 5.33
CA GLY A 341 7.96 10.39 4.77
C GLY A 341 7.99 11.25 3.50
N GLY A 342 6.97 11.12 2.65
CA GLY A 342 6.77 12.00 1.49
C GLY A 342 6.52 13.44 1.89
N SER A 343 5.69 13.67 2.92
CA SER A 343 5.40 14.98 3.50
C SER A 343 6.68 15.65 4.04
N ILE A 344 7.50 14.90 4.76
CA ILE A 344 8.80 15.38 5.27
C ILE A 344 9.73 15.73 4.10
N LEU A 345 9.92 14.80 3.15
CA LEU A 345 10.84 14.98 2.02
C LEU A 345 10.48 16.20 1.18
N ALA A 346 9.20 16.35 0.82
CA ALA A 346 8.72 17.44 -0.01
C ALA A 346 8.77 18.81 0.68
N SER A 347 8.87 18.84 2.02
CA SER A 347 9.00 20.07 2.82
C SER A 347 10.44 20.59 2.89
N LEU A 348 11.45 19.76 2.51
CA LEU A 348 12.85 20.15 2.55
C LEU A 348 13.19 21.14 1.42
N ASP A 349 13.83 22.26 1.75
CA ASP A 349 14.28 23.22 0.73
C ASP A 349 15.31 22.62 -0.24
N THR A 350 16.14 21.70 0.25
CA THR A 350 17.12 20.99 -0.57
C THR A 350 16.48 20.13 -1.65
N PHE A 351 15.27 19.61 -1.38
CA PHE A 351 14.52 18.76 -2.30
C PHE A 351 13.93 19.54 -3.48
N LYS A 352 13.81 20.88 -3.38
CA LYS A 352 13.30 21.73 -4.47
C LYS A 352 14.08 21.56 -5.77
N LYS A 353 15.36 21.18 -5.71
CA LYS A 353 16.22 20.96 -6.88
C LYS A 353 15.97 19.61 -7.56
N MET A 354 15.34 18.67 -6.87
CA MET A 354 15.08 17.32 -7.37
C MET A 354 13.84 17.25 -8.26
N TRP A 355 12.93 18.19 -8.13
CA TRP A 355 11.72 18.22 -8.94
C TRP A 355 12.01 18.25 -10.43
N VAL A 356 11.24 17.50 -11.21
CA VAL A 356 11.14 17.72 -12.66
C VAL A 356 10.12 18.80 -12.88
N GLY A 357 10.57 19.96 -13.34
CA GLY A 357 9.68 21.08 -13.69
C GLY A 357 8.97 20.85 -15.01
N LYS A 358 7.80 21.46 -15.21
CA LYS A 358 7.01 21.33 -16.44
C LYS A 358 7.82 21.69 -17.68
N ARG A 359 8.59 22.79 -17.66
CA ARG A 359 9.44 23.21 -18.76
C ARG A 359 10.52 22.17 -19.10
N GLU A 360 11.17 21.57 -18.08
CA GLU A 360 12.16 20.51 -18.26
C GLU A 360 11.52 19.24 -18.87
N TYR A 361 10.28 18.93 -18.47
CA TYR A 361 9.53 17.83 -19.06
C TYR A 361 9.15 18.12 -20.53
N GLU A 362 8.74 19.33 -20.87
CA GLU A 362 8.43 19.72 -22.25
C GLU A 362 9.64 19.62 -23.19
N GLU A 363 10.86 19.92 -22.70
CA GLU A 363 12.10 19.84 -23.46
C GLU A 363 12.59 18.37 -23.62
N ASP A 364 12.65 17.59 -22.53
CA ASP A 364 13.29 16.27 -22.48
C ASP A 364 12.31 15.08 -22.33
N LYS A 365 11.01 15.34 -22.10
CA LYS A 365 9.94 14.32 -21.90
C LYS A 365 10.37 13.26 -20.87
N HIS A 366 10.29 11.97 -21.25
CA HIS A 366 10.60 10.85 -20.37
C HIS A 366 12.05 10.80 -19.90
N ARG A 367 13.00 11.40 -20.65
CA ARG A 367 14.41 11.46 -20.23
C ARG A 367 14.59 12.30 -18.97
N ALA A 368 13.85 13.43 -18.83
CA ALA A 368 13.88 14.23 -17.61
C ALA A 368 13.41 13.43 -16.40
N VAL A 369 12.33 12.64 -16.57
CA VAL A 369 11.76 11.79 -15.53
C VAL A 369 12.79 10.75 -15.06
N HIS A 370 13.42 10.01 -15.97
CA HIS A 370 14.36 8.96 -15.62
C HIS A 370 15.70 9.47 -15.09
N ARG A 371 16.12 10.68 -15.45
CA ARG A 371 17.37 11.29 -14.97
C ARG A 371 17.31 11.65 -13.49
N LYS A 372 16.17 12.11 -12.99
CA LYS A 372 15.99 12.60 -11.62
C LYS A 372 15.29 11.63 -10.68
N MET A 373 14.51 10.70 -11.21
CA MET A 373 13.70 9.77 -10.43
C MET A 373 14.29 8.35 -10.52
N LEU A 374 15.35 8.10 -9.78
CA LEU A 374 16.05 6.81 -9.73
C LEU A 374 15.40 5.87 -8.71
#